data_541ce01debcbb2ba2a5e83532a6bea06
#
_entry.id   541ce01debcbb2ba2a5e83532a6bea06
#
_cell.length_a   1.000
_cell.length_b   1.000
_cell.length_c   1.000
_cell.angle_alpha   90.00
_cell.angle_beta   90.00
_cell.angle_gamma   90.00
#
_symmetry.space_group_name_H-M   'P 1'
#
loop_
_entity.id
_entity.type
_entity.pdbx_description
1 polymer ?
#
loop_
_entity_poly.entity_id
_entity_poly.type
_entity_poly.pdbx_seq_one_letter_code
_entity_poly.pdbx_strand_id
1 'polypeptide(L)'
;WSDRLLQYTIKDVARPVSGTITVDGREYAVGEGSWAVLDRGRGRWPYRMTWNWAAGSGLVDGQRIGLQLGGKWTDGTGSTENALFVDGVQHYLDEELTWQYDLDDEASPWRIVGEHADVTLMPWHRRVERTNALVVASTIHQALGTWSGWMLDSRGTRVSVDGLTGWAEQAQNRW
;
A
#
# COMPACT_ATOMS: atom_id res chain seq x y z
N TRP A 1 4.55 20.56 -3.44
CA TRP A 1 4.23 21.08 -2.11
C TRP A 1 4.80 22.48 -1.94
N SER A 2 4.51 23.19 -0.88
CA SER A 2 4.96 24.57 -0.64
C SER A 2 5.30 24.74 0.85
N ASP A 3 5.81 25.94 1.21
CA ASP A 3 6.05 26.34 2.59
C ASP A 3 4.80 26.36 3.50
N ARG A 4 3.61 26.23 2.93
CA ARG A 4 2.33 26.17 3.63
C ARG A 4 1.62 24.83 3.58
N LEU A 5 2.09 23.91 2.74
CA LEU A 5 1.51 22.61 2.52
C LEU A 5 2.54 21.53 2.86
N LEU A 6 2.19 20.67 3.78
CA LEU A 6 3.05 19.58 4.22
C LEU A 6 2.20 18.36 4.57
N GLN A 7 2.78 17.20 4.44
CA GLN A 7 2.23 15.95 4.93
C GLN A 7 3.35 15.12 5.53
N TYR A 8 3.07 14.58 6.68
CA TYR A 8 3.89 13.59 7.37
C TYR A 8 3.05 12.32 7.52
N THR A 9 3.62 11.17 7.18
CA THR A 9 2.96 9.87 7.37
C THR A 9 3.87 8.90 8.13
N ILE A 10 3.23 8.00 8.87
CA ILE A 10 3.83 6.77 9.39
C ILE A 10 3.10 5.62 8.72
N LYS A 11 3.86 4.74 8.10
CA LYS A 11 3.38 3.48 7.53
C LYS A 11 4.13 2.34 8.22
N ASP A 12 3.39 1.40 8.77
CA ASP A 12 3.97 0.23 9.45
C ASP A 12 3.16 -1.01 9.05
N VAL A 13 3.81 -1.99 8.45
CA VAL A 13 3.16 -3.15 7.84
C VAL A 13 3.70 -4.45 8.41
N ALA A 14 3.05 -5.57 8.07
CA ALA A 14 3.40 -6.91 8.52
C ALA A 14 3.49 -7.03 10.05
N ARG A 15 2.61 -6.36 10.79
CA ARG A 15 2.49 -6.51 12.24
C ARG A 15 1.62 -7.71 12.56
N PRO A 16 2.14 -8.74 13.25
CA PRO A 16 1.31 -9.83 13.72
C PRO A 16 0.19 -9.29 14.63
N VAL A 17 -1.01 -9.80 14.44
CA VAL A 17 -2.18 -9.38 15.21
C VAL A 17 -2.97 -10.60 15.68
N SER A 18 -3.57 -10.49 16.88
CA SER A 18 -4.46 -11.50 17.41
C SER A 18 -5.63 -10.87 18.16
N GLY A 19 -6.73 -11.58 18.27
CA GLY A 19 -7.93 -11.14 18.95
C GLY A 19 -9.19 -11.60 18.25
N THR A 20 -10.27 -10.81 18.34
CA THR A 20 -11.53 -11.05 17.66
C THR A 20 -12.08 -9.79 17.02
N ILE A 21 -12.79 -9.95 15.92
CA ILE A 21 -13.53 -8.89 15.25
C ILE A 21 -14.98 -9.32 15.14
N THR A 22 -15.91 -8.46 15.54
CA THR A 22 -17.33 -8.71 15.38
C THR A 22 -17.90 -7.84 14.26
N VAL A 23 -18.52 -8.48 13.26
CA VAL A 23 -19.18 -7.81 12.14
C VAL A 23 -20.60 -8.34 12.06
N ASP A 24 -21.60 -7.46 12.11
CA ASP A 24 -23.02 -7.80 12.06
C ASP A 24 -23.42 -8.90 13.07
N GLY A 25 -22.85 -8.84 14.28
CA GLY A 25 -23.10 -9.81 15.35
C GLY A 25 -22.38 -11.15 15.19
N ARG A 26 -21.63 -11.36 14.13
CA ARG A 26 -20.79 -12.54 13.91
C ARG A 26 -19.37 -12.27 14.33
N GLU A 27 -18.82 -13.13 15.19
CA GLU A 27 -17.43 -13.07 15.65
C GLU A 27 -16.49 -13.83 14.70
N TYR A 28 -15.34 -13.22 14.44
CA TYR A 28 -14.25 -13.76 13.66
C TYR A 28 -12.97 -13.76 14.49
N ALA A 29 -12.36 -14.92 14.63
CA ALA A 29 -11.05 -15.03 15.28
C ALA A 29 -9.96 -14.42 14.38
N VAL A 30 -9.13 -13.58 14.97
CA VAL A 30 -7.91 -13.03 14.38
C VAL A 30 -6.75 -13.78 15.02
N GLY A 31 -6.12 -14.67 14.27
CA GLY A 31 -5.08 -15.57 14.78
C GLY A 31 -3.82 -15.57 13.95
N GLU A 32 -3.06 -16.65 14.03
CA GLU A 32 -1.83 -16.83 13.27
C GLU A 32 -2.04 -16.59 11.77
N GLY A 33 -1.08 -15.88 11.13
CA GLY A 33 -1.20 -15.48 9.72
C GLY A 33 -2.05 -14.23 9.49
N SER A 34 -2.58 -13.61 10.56
CA SER A 34 -3.25 -12.31 10.47
C SER A 34 -2.27 -11.17 10.67
N TRP A 35 -2.42 -10.12 9.86
CA TRP A 35 -1.51 -9.00 9.83
C TRP A 35 -2.25 -7.67 9.93
N ALA A 36 -1.67 -6.74 10.68
CA ALA A 36 -2.13 -5.37 10.75
C ALA A 36 -1.22 -4.43 9.96
N VAL A 37 -1.82 -3.38 9.44
CA VAL A 37 -1.16 -2.22 8.85
C VAL A 37 -1.58 -0.98 9.63
N LEU A 38 -0.61 -0.18 10.04
CA LEU A 38 -0.85 1.15 10.59
C LEU A 38 -0.58 2.19 9.51
N ASP A 39 -1.56 3.03 9.26
CA ASP A 39 -1.40 4.27 8.52
C ASP A 39 -1.82 5.43 9.41
N ARG A 40 -0.91 6.38 9.61
CA ARG A 40 -1.18 7.60 10.34
C ARG A 40 -0.50 8.77 9.67
N GLY A 41 -1.27 9.79 9.37
CA GLY A 41 -0.74 11.03 8.80
C GLY A 41 -1.16 12.28 9.59
N ARG A 42 -0.39 13.33 9.41
CA ARG A 42 -0.70 14.67 9.87
C ARG A 42 -0.12 15.71 8.91
N GLY A 43 -0.96 16.63 8.48
CA GLY A 43 -0.48 17.65 7.57
C GLY A 43 -1.54 18.66 7.19
N ARG A 44 -1.17 19.50 6.24
CA ARG A 44 -2.06 20.39 5.52
C ARG A 44 -1.96 20.05 4.05
N TRP A 45 -2.96 19.34 3.56
CA TRP A 45 -3.04 18.87 2.19
C TRP A 45 -3.41 19.99 1.21
N PRO A 46 -3.04 19.89 -0.08
CA PRO A 46 -3.66 20.67 -1.15
C PRO A 46 -5.15 20.37 -1.25
N TYR A 47 -5.92 21.30 -1.78
CA TYR A 47 -7.38 21.15 -1.98
C TYR A 47 -7.76 19.94 -2.84
N ARG A 48 -6.88 19.51 -3.72
CA ARG A 48 -7.01 18.29 -4.53
C ARG A 48 -5.74 17.46 -4.41
N MET A 49 -5.90 16.17 -4.23
CA MET A 49 -4.80 15.24 -4.17
C MET A 49 -5.19 13.90 -4.78
N THR A 50 -4.24 13.30 -5.49
CA THR A 50 -4.29 11.92 -5.93
C THR A 50 -3.10 11.19 -5.34
N TRP A 51 -3.32 9.97 -4.87
CA TRP A 51 -2.24 9.08 -4.47
C TRP A 51 -2.47 7.66 -4.95
N ASN A 52 -1.38 6.94 -5.07
CA ASN A 52 -1.37 5.49 -5.07
C ASN A 52 -0.85 4.99 -3.72
N TRP A 53 -1.40 3.91 -3.24
CA TRP A 53 -0.94 3.21 -2.05
C TRP A 53 -1.09 1.71 -2.22
N ALA A 54 -0.06 0.97 -1.81
CA ALA A 54 -0.08 -0.47 -1.78
C ALA A 54 0.60 -0.98 -0.52
N ALA A 55 0.05 -2.05 0.03
CA ALA A 55 0.65 -2.77 1.13
C ALA A 55 0.41 -4.28 0.96
N GLY A 56 1.33 -5.06 1.51
CA GLY A 56 1.23 -6.51 1.54
C GLY A 56 1.96 -7.08 2.74
N SER A 57 1.46 -8.19 3.26
CA SER A 57 2.04 -8.84 4.43
C SER A 57 1.89 -10.35 4.36
N GLY A 58 2.86 -11.09 4.88
CA GLY A 58 2.82 -12.54 4.92
C GLY A 58 4.12 -13.17 5.39
N LEU A 59 4.19 -14.47 5.23
CA LEU A 59 5.41 -15.26 5.42
C LEU A 59 5.91 -15.77 4.08
N VAL A 60 7.17 -15.55 3.78
CA VAL A 60 7.86 -16.10 2.60
C VAL A 60 9.09 -16.86 3.12
N ASP A 61 9.16 -18.16 2.85
CA ASP A 61 10.23 -19.05 3.33
C ASP A 61 10.49 -18.95 4.86
N GLY A 62 9.40 -18.74 5.63
CA GLY A 62 9.46 -18.62 7.08
C GLY A 62 9.87 -17.23 7.59
N GLN A 63 10.23 -16.31 6.72
CA GLN A 63 10.49 -14.90 7.08
C GLN A 63 9.21 -14.06 6.99
N ARG A 64 9.03 -13.15 7.93
CA ARG A 64 7.95 -12.18 7.90
C ARG A 64 8.30 -11.05 6.94
N ILE A 65 7.55 -10.98 5.85
CA ILE A 65 7.76 -9.99 4.80
C ILE A 65 6.58 -9.02 4.77
N GLY A 66 6.89 -7.75 4.60
CA GLY A 66 5.93 -6.70 4.34
C GLY A 66 6.41 -5.77 3.23
N LEU A 67 5.50 -5.34 2.37
CA LEU A 67 5.77 -4.27 1.42
C LEU A 67 4.87 -3.08 1.70
N GLN A 68 5.41 -1.89 1.50
CA GLN A 68 4.72 -0.61 1.55
C GLN A 68 5.19 0.23 0.38
N LEU A 69 4.26 0.62 -0.51
CA LEU A 69 4.57 1.42 -1.69
C LEU A 69 3.59 2.58 -1.81
N GLY A 70 4.11 3.74 -2.17
CA GLY A 70 3.35 4.97 -2.41
C GLY A 70 3.71 5.60 -3.74
N GLY A 71 2.87 6.52 -4.20
CA GLY A 71 3.11 7.26 -5.42
C GLY A 71 2.12 8.38 -5.65
N LYS A 72 2.36 9.18 -6.68
CA LYS A 72 1.63 10.38 -7.09
C LYS A 72 1.77 11.55 -6.14
N TRP A 73 1.38 11.42 -4.87
CA TRP A 73 1.47 12.54 -3.93
C TRP A 73 2.91 12.87 -3.51
N THR A 74 3.81 11.90 -3.63
CA THR A 74 5.24 12.05 -3.36
C THR A 74 6.06 12.36 -4.60
N ASP A 75 5.50 12.19 -5.80
CA ASP A 75 6.24 12.32 -7.05
C ASP A 75 6.86 13.72 -7.20
N GLY A 76 8.15 13.77 -7.54
CA GLY A 76 8.92 15.00 -7.70
C GLY A 76 9.27 15.73 -6.39
N THR A 77 8.99 15.14 -5.23
CA THR A 77 9.29 15.77 -3.92
C THR A 77 10.68 15.45 -3.40
N GLY A 78 11.34 14.43 -3.95
CA GLY A 78 12.59 13.88 -3.44
C GLY A 78 12.43 13.01 -2.20
N SER A 79 11.20 12.56 -1.91
CA SER A 79 10.89 11.63 -0.82
C SER A 79 9.88 10.60 -1.29
N THR A 80 9.94 9.39 -0.78
CA THR A 80 9.01 8.30 -1.09
C THR A 80 8.40 7.72 0.18
N GLU A 81 7.39 6.88 0.02
CA GLU A 81 6.84 6.03 1.08
C GLU A 81 7.22 4.55 0.87
N ASN A 82 8.19 4.28 0.00
CA ASN A 82 8.50 2.94 -0.43
C ASN A 82 9.42 2.23 0.56
N ALA A 83 9.02 1.06 1.02
CA ALA A 83 9.81 0.26 1.93
C ALA A 83 9.48 -1.23 1.82
N LEU A 84 10.50 -2.05 2.01
CA LEU A 84 10.41 -3.47 2.30
C LEU A 84 10.62 -3.68 3.81
N PHE A 85 9.88 -4.59 4.41
CA PHE A 85 10.06 -5.01 5.79
C PHE A 85 10.43 -6.50 5.82
N VAL A 86 11.53 -6.83 6.45
CA VAL A 86 11.99 -8.22 6.65
C VAL A 86 12.14 -8.44 8.15
N ASP A 87 11.35 -9.34 8.72
CA ASP A 87 11.33 -9.63 10.17
C ASP A 87 11.17 -8.39 11.06
N GLY A 88 10.50 -7.36 10.54
CA GLY A 88 10.25 -6.08 11.22
C GLY A 88 11.37 -5.05 11.05
N VAL A 89 12.42 -5.37 10.31
CA VAL A 89 13.44 -4.41 9.92
C VAL A 89 13.01 -3.73 8.63
N GLN A 90 12.98 -2.40 8.63
CA GLN A 90 12.65 -1.59 7.47
C GLN A 90 13.86 -1.41 6.55
N HIS A 91 13.65 -1.64 5.28
CA HIS A 91 14.56 -1.33 4.18
C HIS A 91 13.88 -0.28 3.29
N TYR A 92 14.28 0.98 3.46
CA TYR A 92 13.70 2.10 2.72
C TYR A 92 14.18 2.09 1.27
N LEU A 93 13.27 2.35 0.32
CA LEU A 93 13.55 2.49 -1.10
C LEU A 93 13.40 3.96 -1.49
N ASP A 94 14.53 4.62 -1.74
CA ASP A 94 14.59 6.02 -2.20
C ASP A 94 14.47 6.08 -3.73
N GLU A 95 13.34 5.59 -4.23
CA GLU A 95 13.05 5.50 -5.66
C GLU A 95 11.57 5.74 -5.92
N GLU A 96 11.28 6.61 -6.88
CA GLU A 96 9.92 6.74 -7.43
C GLU A 96 9.63 5.55 -8.35
N LEU A 97 8.52 4.84 -8.08
CA LEU A 97 8.15 3.65 -8.81
C LEU A 97 7.11 3.94 -9.88
N THR A 98 7.19 3.23 -10.99
CA THR A 98 6.19 3.28 -12.07
C THR A 98 5.03 2.35 -11.75
N TRP A 99 3.81 2.89 -11.74
CA TRP A 99 2.58 2.17 -11.50
C TRP A 99 1.85 1.89 -12.81
N GLN A 100 1.55 0.62 -13.07
CA GLN A 100 0.87 0.14 -14.26
C GLN A 100 -0.39 -0.62 -13.84
N TYR A 101 -1.57 -0.10 -14.17
CA TYR A 101 -2.87 -0.70 -13.88
C TYR A 101 -3.94 -0.12 -14.79
N ASP A 102 -5.04 -0.83 -14.95
CA ASP A 102 -6.24 -0.36 -15.63
C ASP A 102 -7.40 -0.28 -14.62
N LEU A 103 -8.01 0.90 -14.50
CA LEU A 103 -9.14 1.12 -13.60
C LEU A 103 -10.47 0.65 -14.19
N ASP A 104 -10.54 0.45 -15.50
CA ASP A 104 -11.75 0.02 -16.21
C ASP A 104 -11.82 -1.51 -16.34
N ASP A 105 -10.69 -2.21 -16.19
CA ASP A 105 -10.64 -3.68 -16.16
C ASP A 105 -10.46 -4.20 -14.72
N GLU A 106 -11.51 -4.83 -14.18
CA GLU A 106 -11.49 -5.37 -12.81
C GLU A 106 -10.49 -6.50 -12.59
N ALA A 107 -10.11 -7.22 -13.64
CA ALA A 107 -9.14 -8.31 -13.59
C ALA A 107 -7.70 -7.85 -13.83
N SER A 108 -7.51 -6.59 -14.24
CA SER A 108 -6.19 -6.07 -14.57
C SER A 108 -5.25 -6.14 -13.37
N PRO A 109 -4.03 -6.69 -13.53
CA PRO A 109 -3.03 -6.68 -12.48
C PRO A 109 -2.56 -5.26 -12.19
N TRP A 110 -2.09 -5.04 -10.97
CA TRP A 110 -1.40 -3.82 -10.57
C TRP A 110 0.10 -4.12 -10.49
N ARG A 111 0.86 -3.71 -11.50
CA ARG A 111 2.30 -3.86 -11.51
C ARG A 111 2.98 -2.57 -11.08
N ILE A 112 3.95 -2.69 -10.19
CA ILE A 112 4.73 -1.58 -9.65
C ILE A 112 6.20 -1.92 -9.88
N VAL A 113 6.91 -1.08 -10.61
CA VAL A 113 8.25 -1.43 -11.11
C VAL A 113 9.21 -0.25 -11.04
N GLY A 114 10.47 -0.55 -10.72
CA GLY A 114 11.63 0.33 -10.73
C GLY A 114 12.92 -0.47 -10.76
N GLU A 115 14.02 0.15 -10.40
CA GLU A 115 15.33 -0.50 -10.32
C GLU A 115 15.40 -1.46 -9.12
N HIS A 116 14.74 -1.09 -8.01
CA HIS A 116 14.80 -1.82 -6.74
C HIS A 116 13.56 -2.66 -6.44
N ALA A 117 12.58 -2.67 -7.32
CA ALA A 117 11.36 -3.44 -7.15
C ALA A 117 10.73 -3.83 -8.49
N ASP A 118 10.19 -5.03 -8.58
CA ASP A 118 9.26 -5.45 -9.64
C ASP A 118 8.23 -6.38 -8.99
N VAL A 119 7.08 -5.82 -8.66
CA VAL A 119 6.02 -6.51 -7.93
C VAL A 119 4.70 -6.38 -8.65
N THR A 120 3.88 -7.42 -8.57
CA THR A 120 2.57 -7.46 -9.21
C THR A 120 1.53 -7.98 -8.22
N LEU A 121 0.45 -7.23 -8.04
CA LEU A 121 -0.76 -7.68 -7.36
C LEU A 121 -1.71 -8.27 -8.39
N MET A 122 -2.06 -9.55 -8.22
CA MET A 122 -3.16 -10.18 -8.93
C MET A 122 -4.44 -10.02 -8.10
N PRO A 123 -5.42 -9.22 -8.57
CA PRO A 123 -6.62 -8.95 -7.80
C PRO A 123 -7.55 -10.17 -7.78
N TRP A 124 -8.13 -10.45 -6.63
CA TRP A 124 -9.26 -11.37 -6.46
C TRP A 124 -10.53 -10.67 -5.98
N HIS A 125 -10.43 -9.38 -5.58
CA HIS A 125 -11.58 -8.53 -5.26
C HIS A 125 -11.23 -7.07 -5.53
N ARG A 126 -12.18 -6.34 -6.11
CA ARG A 126 -12.08 -4.89 -6.29
C ARG A 126 -13.25 -4.17 -5.63
N ARG A 127 -12.94 -3.01 -5.09
CA ARG A 127 -13.89 -2.10 -4.48
C ARG A 127 -13.71 -0.72 -5.08
N VAL A 128 -14.83 -0.09 -5.42
CA VAL A 128 -14.85 1.31 -5.84
C VAL A 128 -15.79 2.07 -4.94
N GLU A 129 -15.25 3.07 -4.24
CA GLU A 129 -16.06 4.01 -3.46
C GLU A 129 -16.08 5.39 -4.12
N ARG A 130 -17.26 6.01 -4.13
CA ARG A 130 -17.45 7.36 -4.63
C ARG A 130 -18.32 8.14 -3.67
N THR A 131 -17.77 9.27 -3.19
CA THR A 131 -18.50 10.23 -2.39
C THR A 131 -18.42 11.58 -3.09
N ASN A 132 -19.55 12.27 -3.24
CA ASN A 132 -19.60 13.63 -3.77
C ASN A 132 -20.60 14.45 -2.98
N ALA A 133 -20.09 15.40 -2.21
CA ALA A 133 -20.86 16.34 -1.39
C ALA A 133 -20.51 17.80 -1.75
N LEU A 134 -20.73 18.17 -3.01
CA LEU A 134 -20.47 19.50 -3.58
C LEU A 134 -19.00 19.91 -3.51
N VAL A 135 -18.54 20.35 -2.36
CA VAL A 135 -17.15 20.84 -2.14
C VAL A 135 -16.18 19.71 -1.77
N VAL A 136 -16.69 18.61 -1.22
CA VAL A 136 -15.91 17.43 -0.85
C VAL A 136 -16.23 16.30 -1.83
N ALA A 137 -15.21 15.68 -2.40
CA ALA A 137 -15.38 14.50 -3.24
C ALA A 137 -14.22 13.52 -3.02
N SER A 138 -14.54 12.25 -3.06
CA SER A 138 -13.56 11.16 -2.98
C SER A 138 -13.93 10.07 -3.97
N THR A 139 -12.94 9.56 -4.69
CA THR A 139 -13.06 8.35 -5.49
C THR A 139 -11.88 7.46 -5.16
N ILE A 140 -12.16 6.25 -4.68
CA ILE A 140 -11.15 5.27 -4.31
C ILE A 140 -11.40 4.01 -5.14
N HIS A 141 -10.39 3.59 -5.88
CA HIS A 141 -10.31 2.29 -6.55
C HIS A 141 -9.31 1.45 -5.77
N GLN A 142 -9.77 0.36 -5.15
CA GLN A 142 -8.94 -0.53 -4.35
C GLN A 142 -9.05 -1.95 -4.87
N ALA A 143 -7.92 -2.59 -5.11
CA ALA A 143 -7.79 -3.98 -5.49
C ALA A 143 -7.18 -4.76 -4.32
N LEU A 144 -7.88 -5.77 -3.83
CA LEU A 144 -7.38 -6.75 -2.86
C LEU A 144 -6.88 -7.97 -3.62
N GLY A 145 -5.72 -8.49 -3.27
CA GLY A 145 -5.11 -9.54 -4.07
C GLY A 145 -3.92 -10.21 -3.42
N THR A 146 -3.22 -10.97 -4.25
CA THR A 146 -1.98 -11.66 -3.89
C THR A 146 -0.82 -11.05 -4.66
N TRP A 147 0.23 -10.72 -3.95
CA TRP A 147 1.46 -10.18 -4.50
C TRP A 147 2.37 -11.29 -5.04
N SER A 148 3.14 -10.94 -6.06
CA SER A 148 4.26 -11.72 -6.58
C SER A 148 5.38 -10.80 -7.02
N GLY A 149 6.60 -11.33 -7.15
CA GLY A 149 7.77 -10.60 -7.59
C GLY A 149 8.81 -10.41 -6.48
N TRP A 150 9.54 -9.31 -6.54
CA TRP A 150 10.67 -9.08 -5.65
C TRP A 150 10.89 -7.59 -5.35
N MET A 151 11.55 -7.33 -4.22
CA MET A 151 12.11 -6.03 -3.85
C MET A 151 13.55 -6.21 -3.36
N LEU A 152 14.39 -5.18 -3.47
CA LEU A 152 15.73 -5.20 -2.89
C LEU A 152 15.70 -4.78 -1.41
N ASP A 153 16.49 -5.48 -0.60
CA ASP A 153 16.83 -5.01 0.75
C ASP A 153 17.92 -3.91 0.68
N SER A 154 18.26 -3.30 1.80
CA SER A 154 19.29 -2.25 1.89
C SER A 154 20.72 -2.72 1.55
N ARG A 155 20.93 -4.01 1.34
CA ARG A 155 22.20 -4.60 0.91
C ARG A 155 22.20 -4.96 -0.57
N GLY A 156 21.09 -4.67 -1.29
CA GLY A 156 20.90 -5.03 -2.68
C GLY A 156 20.54 -6.51 -2.91
N THR A 157 20.08 -7.21 -1.88
CA THR A 157 19.63 -8.59 -2.01
C THR A 157 18.17 -8.62 -2.42
N ARG A 158 17.83 -9.43 -3.42
CA ARG A 158 16.44 -9.66 -3.80
C ARG A 158 15.72 -10.48 -2.75
N VAL A 159 14.59 -9.95 -2.29
CA VAL A 159 13.65 -10.60 -1.38
C VAL A 159 12.37 -10.85 -2.13
N SER A 160 11.88 -12.09 -2.17
CA SER A 160 10.61 -12.44 -2.77
C SER A 160 9.44 -11.86 -1.96
N VAL A 161 8.40 -11.43 -2.67
CA VAL A 161 7.11 -11.03 -2.10
C VAL A 161 5.98 -11.97 -2.53
N ASP A 162 6.33 -13.15 -3.05
CA ASP A 162 5.36 -14.11 -3.57
C ASP A 162 4.43 -14.62 -2.46
N GLY A 163 3.13 -14.58 -2.75
CA GLY A 163 2.11 -15.08 -1.82
C GLY A 163 1.69 -14.09 -0.73
N LEU A 164 2.28 -12.90 -0.64
CA LEU A 164 1.80 -11.89 0.30
C LEU A 164 0.36 -11.51 -0.04
N THR A 165 -0.47 -11.38 0.98
CA THR A 165 -1.82 -10.84 0.84
C THR A 165 -1.81 -9.34 1.10
N GLY A 166 -2.54 -8.59 0.28
CA GLY A 166 -2.60 -7.15 0.45
C GLY A 166 -3.49 -6.44 -0.54
N TRP A 167 -3.18 -5.19 -0.81
CA TRP A 167 -3.94 -4.35 -1.72
C TRP A 167 -3.05 -3.38 -2.48
N ALA A 168 -3.63 -2.84 -3.56
CA ALA A 168 -3.18 -1.63 -4.24
C ALA A 168 -4.38 -0.72 -4.49
N GLU A 169 -4.18 0.59 -4.40
CA GLU A 169 -5.26 1.55 -4.62
C GLU A 169 -4.80 2.82 -5.33
N GLN A 170 -5.76 3.45 -5.99
CA GLN A 170 -5.70 4.85 -6.37
C GLN A 170 -6.84 5.59 -5.69
N ALA A 171 -6.49 6.67 -4.99
CA ALA A 171 -7.46 7.57 -4.41
C ALA A 171 -7.34 8.97 -5.02
N GLN A 172 -8.48 9.58 -5.34
CA GLN A 172 -8.60 10.96 -5.81
C GLN A 172 -9.51 11.71 -4.85
N ASN A 173 -9.00 12.77 -4.24
CA ASN A 173 -9.71 13.51 -3.22
C ASN A 173 -9.74 15.00 -3.52
N ARG A 174 -10.83 15.60 -3.07
CA ARG A 174 -11.07 17.04 -3.03
C ARG A 174 -11.82 17.36 -1.73
N TRP A 175 -11.30 18.26 -0.90
CA TRP A 175 -11.87 18.69 0.39
C TRP A 175 -11.76 20.18 0.62
#